data_cd0d6b5a8430aa08c5eb8efb87237b5a
#
_entry.id   cd0d6b5a8430aa08c5eb8efb87237b5a
#
_cell.length_a   1.000
_cell.length_b   1.000
_cell.length_c   1.000
_cell.angle_alpha   90.00
_cell.angle_beta   90.00
_cell.angle_gamma   90.00
#
_symmetry.space_group_name_H-M   'P 1'
#
loop_
_entity.id
_entity.type
_entity.pdbx_description
1 polymer ?
#
loop_
_entity_poly.entity_id
_entity_poly.type
_entity_poly.pdbx_seq_one_letter_code
_entity_poly.pdbx_strand_id
1 'polypeptide(L)'
;MQGHFQADTAGLGKRARTRAALLDGALSVIAEKGIENTKINDITDTAGLANGTFYNHFHDKDEILREVAYAIAGEVGRQIDEEMVALKDARARVVTATTRFISLALADLEWGSVLIGSVEHMPEVRKDIMQYLHADLALGIEQGVFDIDLNQFLLDQVAALVVVSIRTQMDANADKKMTAATCENILRLCGQSPTAARKAVAK
;
A
#
# COMPACT_ATOMS: atom_id res chain seq x y z
N MET A 1 1.88 -20.78 -10.75
CA MET A 1 0.80 -19.84 -10.36
C MET A 1 0.56 -18.90 -11.53
N GLN A 2 -0.67 -18.56 -11.84
CA GLN A 2 -0.98 -17.53 -12.82
C GLN A 2 -0.67 -16.19 -12.16
N GLY A 3 0.13 -15.34 -12.80
CA GLY A 3 0.55 -14.07 -12.21
C GLY A 3 -0.62 -13.09 -12.07
N HIS A 4 -0.49 -12.11 -11.21
CA HIS A 4 -1.53 -11.10 -10.94
C HIS A 4 -1.93 -10.32 -12.21
N PHE A 5 -0.95 -9.86 -12.98
CA PHE A 5 -1.17 -9.11 -14.22
C PHE A 5 -1.52 -10.01 -15.41
N GLN A 6 -1.08 -11.25 -15.42
CA GLN A 6 -1.41 -12.21 -16.48
C GLN A 6 -2.85 -12.69 -16.42
N ALA A 7 -3.47 -12.72 -15.24
CA ALA A 7 -4.87 -13.10 -15.09
C ALA A 7 -5.81 -12.21 -15.94
N ASP A 8 -5.49 -10.92 -16.06
CA ASP A 8 -6.28 -9.94 -16.82
C ASP A 8 -6.03 -9.97 -18.33
N THR A 9 -5.14 -10.84 -18.81
CA THR A 9 -4.77 -10.88 -20.25
C THR A 9 -5.47 -11.96 -21.05
N ALA A 10 -6.47 -12.65 -20.49
CA ALA A 10 -7.24 -13.65 -21.19
C ALA A 10 -7.91 -13.03 -22.44
N GLY A 11 -7.53 -13.52 -23.64
CA GLY A 11 -8.00 -13.01 -24.93
C GLY A 11 -7.19 -11.86 -25.53
N LEU A 12 -6.18 -11.34 -24.84
CA LEU A 12 -5.30 -10.29 -25.37
C LEU A 12 -4.17 -10.84 -26.25
N GLY A 13 -3.64 -9.96 -27.12
CA GLY A 13 -2.54 -10.31 -28.05
C GLY A 13 -1.21 -10.63 -27.33
N LYS A 14 -0.27 -11.24 -28.07
CA LYS A 14 1.06 -11.64 -27.57
C LYS A 14 1.79 -10.50 -26.84
N ARG A 15 1.74 -9.27 -27.38
CA ARG A 15 2.42 -8.10 -26.79
C ARG A 15 1.93 -7.79 -25.38
N ALA A 16 0.60 -7.82 -25.15
CA ALA A 16 -0.01 -7.58 -23.85
C ALA A 16 0.38 -8.68 -22.84
N ARG A 17 0.34 -9.95 -23.27
CA ARG A 17 0.77 -11.07 -22.41
C ARG A 17 2.24 -10.97 -22.01
N THR A 18 3.12 -10.61 -22.96
CA THR A 18 4.55 -10.40 -22.65
C THR A 18 4.76 -9.25 -21.66
N ARG A 19 4.00 -8.15 -21.80
CA ARG A 19 4.06 -7.01 -20.88
C ARG A 19 3.59 -7.41 -19.47
N ALA A 20 2.49 -8.14 -19.37
CA ALA A 20 1.98 -8.65 -18.10
C ALA A 20 2.97 -9.61 -17.42
N ALA A 21 3.65 -10.48 -18.20
CA ALA A 21 4.68 -11.36 -17.66
C ALA A 21 5.88 -10.57 -17.07
N LEU A 22 6.26 -9.45 -17.69
CA LEU A 22 7.29 -8.56 -17.12
C LEU A 22 6.83 -7.89 -15.83
N LEU A 23 5.56 -7.44 -15.75
CA LEU A 23 5.00 -6.85 -14.53
C LEU A 23 4.94 -7.88 -13.38
N ASP A 24 4.50 -9.12 -13.67
CA ASP A 24 4.52 -10.21 -12.67
C ASP A 24 5.94 -10.55 -12.23
N GLY A 25 6.90 -10.60 -13.17
CA GLY A 25 8.31 -10.78 -12.84
C GLY A 25 8.87 -9.66 -11.98
N ALA A 26 8.50 -8.40 -12.26
CA ALA A 26 8.91 -7.26 -11.45
C ALA A 26 8.30 -7.33 -10.03
N LEU A 27 7.01 -7.66 -9.92
CA LEU A 27 6.34 -7.86 -8.64
C LEU A 27 7.09 -8.88 -7.76
N SER A 28 7.36 -10.07 -8.29
CA SER A 28 8.06 -11.12 -7.54
C SER A 28 9.49 -10.73 -7.15
N VAL A 29 10.24 -10.08 -8.04
CA VAL A 29 11.62 -9.63 -7.74
C VAL A 29 11.61 -8.52 -6.68
N ILE A 30 10.67 -7.57 -6.74
CA ILE A 30 10.54 -6.52 -5.71
C ILE A 30 10.21 -7.15 -4.36
N ALA A 31 9.29 -8.11 -4.33
CA ALA A 31 8.89 -8.79 -3.10
C ALA A 31 10.07 -9.54 -2.45
N GLU A 32 10.93 -10.17 -3.27
CA GLU A 32 12.10 -10.93 -2.79
C GLU A 32 13.28 -10.04 -2.41
N LYS A 33 13.63 -9.03 -3.23
CA LYS A 33 14.89 -8.27 -3.14
C LYS A 33 14.71 -6.82 -2.69
N GLY A 34 13.48 -6.32 -2.70
CA GLY A 34 13.15 -4.90 -2.49
C GLY A 34 13.36 -4.06 -3.76
N ILE A 35 12.75 -2.87 -3.76
CA ILE A 35 12.75 -1.92 -4.89
C ILE A 35 14.17 -1.52 -5.30
N GLU A 36 15.02 -1.19 -4.34
CA GLU A 36 16.38 -0.70 -4.61
C GLU A 36 17.27 -1.76 -5.28
N ASN A 37 17.16 -3.01 -4.85
CA ASN A 37 17.99 -4.12 -5.32
C ASN A 37 17.44 -4.80 -6.58
N THR A 38 16.25 -4.44 -7.06
CA THR A 38 15.65 -4.97 -8.27
C THR A 38 16.47 -4.57 -9.51
N LYS A 39 16.80 -5.53 -10.38
CA LYS A 39 17.52 -5.33 -11.64
C LYS A 39 16.69 -5.83 -12.81
N ILE A 40 16.87 -5.23 -14.00
CA ILE A 40 16.16 -5.63 -15.23
C ILE A 40 16.43 -7.12 -15.56
N ASN A 41 17.66 -7.59 -15.39
CA ASN A 41 17.98 -9.00 -15.63
C ASN A 41 17.18 -9.94 -14.72
N ASP A 42 17.06 -9.61 -13.42
CA ASP A 42 16.26 -10.42 -12.49
C ASP A 42 14.79 -10.49 -12.93
N ILE A 43 14.23 -9.34 -13.38
CA ILE A 43 12.84 -9.27 -13.88
C ILE A 43 12.66 -10.15 -15.12
N THR A 44 13.56 -10.04 -16.10
CA THR A 44 13.45 -10.80 -17.35
C THR A 44 13.67 -12.29 -17.14
N ASP A 45 14.61 -12.68 -16.27
CA ASP A 45 14.86 -14.07 -15.90
C ASP A 45 13.65 -14.68 -15.21
N THR A 46 13.04 -13.96 -14.25
CA THR A 46 11.81 -14.38 -13.56
C THR A 46 10.64 -14.51 -14.53
N ALA A 47 10.52 -13.59 -15.49
CA ALA A 47 9.47 -13.63 -16.52
C ALA A 47 9.73 -14.69 -17.61
N GLY A 48 10.88 -15.34 -17.63
CA GLY A 48 11.28 -16.30 -18.69
C GLY A 48 11.47 -15.63 -20.05
N LEU A 49 11.97 -14.40 -20.10
CA LEU A 49 12.11 -13.57 -21.29
C LEU A 49 13.55 -13.13 -21.51
N ALA A 50 13.93 -12.90 -22.77
CA ALA A 50 15.24 -12.33 -23.09
C ALA A 50 15.30 -10.85 -22.67
N ASN A 51 16.47 -10.40 -22.18
CA ASN A 51 16.69 -9.03 -21.72
C ASN A 51 16.31 -7.95 -22.76
N GLY A 52 16.58 -8.20 -24.04
CA GLY A 52 16.15 -7.30 -25.13
C GLY A 52 14.63 -7.14 -25.26
N THR A 53 13.84 -8.13 -24.78
CA THR A 53 12.38 -8.06 -24.78
C THR A 53 11.85 -6.98 -23.84
N PHE A 54 12.53 -6.73 -22.73
CA PHE A 54 12.19 -5.68 -21.77
C PHE A 54 12.06 -4.32 -22.45
N TYR A 55 13.05 -3.93 -23.22
CA TYR A 55 13.13 -2.62 -23.88
C TYR A 55 12.09 -2.41 -25.00
N ASN A 56 11.38 -3.47 -25.43
CA ASN A 56 10.22 -3.34 -26.30
C ASN A 56 8.94 -2.91 -25.57
N HIS A 57 8.95 -2.91 -24.23
CA HIS A 57 7.78 -2.67 -23.37
C HIS A 57 7.98 -1.54 -22.36
N PHE A 58 9.20 -1.36 -21.86
CA PHE A 58 9.56 -0.39 -20.85
C PHE A 58 10.86 0.31 -21.22
N HIS A 59 10.93 1.61 -20.97
CA HIS A 59 12.11 2.41 -21.28
C HIS A 59 13.25 2.11 -20.30
N ASP A 60 12.94 2.03 -19.02
CA ASP A 60 13.89 1.79 -17.95
C ASP A 60 13.27 0.98 -16.80
N LYS A 61 14.11 0.70 -15.81
CA LYS A 61 13.69 0.00 -14.59
C LYS A 61 12.62 0.77 -13.83
N ASP A 62 12.78 2.09 -13.71
CA ASP A 62 11.92 2.91 -12.87
C ASP A 62 10.49 2.99 -13.45
N GLU A 63 10.34 2.91 -14.77
CA GLU A 63 9.02 2.86 -15.41
C GLU A 63 8.22 1.62 -14.97
N ILE A 64 8.81 0.44 -15.06
CA ILE A 64 8.10 -0.79 -14.66
C ILE A 64 7.84 -0.85 -13.15
N LEU A 65 8.79 -0.38 -12.32
CA LEU A 65 8.61 -0.33 -10.86
C LEU A 65 7.46 0.60 -10.47
N ARG A 66 7.39 1.79 -11.08
CA ARG A 66 6.27 2.72 -10.87
C ARG A 66 4.95 2.11 -11.30
N GLU A 67 4.90 1.45 -12.45
CA GLU A 67 3.66 0.84 -12.92
C GLU A 67 3.13 -0.24 -11.97
N VAL A 68 4.00 -1.13 -11.50
CA VAL A 68 3.64 -2.14 -10.49
C VAL A 68 3.15 -1.47 -9.22
N ALA A 69 3.87 -0.46 -8.72
CA ALA A 69 3.51 0.27 -7.50
C ALA A 69 2.14 0.97 -7.62
N TYR A 70 1.89 1.66 -8.74
CA TYR A 70 0.61 2.33 -8.97
C TYR A 70 -0.55 1.37 -9.17
N ALA A 71 -0.34 0.24 -9.84
CA ALA A 71 -1.37 -0.79 -9.99
C ALA A 71 -1.82 -1.33 -8.62
N ILE A 72 -0.87 -1.65 -7.74
CA ILE A 72 -1.16 -2.14 -6.40
C ILE A 72 -1.80 -1.05 -5.53
N ALA A 73 -1.22 0.16 -5.50
CA ALA A 73 -1.76 1.27 -4.71
C ALA A 73 -3.17 1.66 -5.16
N GLY A 74 -3.43 1.65 -6.47
CA GLY A 74 -4.75 1.92 -7.05
C GLY A 74 -5.80 0.88 -6.65
N GLU A 75 -5.46 -0.40 -6.70
CA GLU A 75 -6.37 -1.47 -6.29
C GLU A 75 -6.67 -1.43 -4.78
N VAL A 76 -5.65 -1.21 -3.96
CA VAL A 76 -5.82 -1.02 -2.50
C VAL A 76 -6.70 0.20 -2.22
N GLY A 77 -6.45 1.33 -2.88
CA GLY A 77 -7.25 2.54 -2.75
C GLY A 77 -8.71 2.30 -3.11
N ARG A 78 -8.97 1.65 -4.25
CA ARG A 78 -10.33 1.33 -4.70
C ARG A 78 -11.11 0.49 -3.68
N GLN A 79 -10.48 -0.56 -3.15
CA GLN A 79 -11.12 -1.43 -2.15
C GLN A 79 -11.41 -0.68 -0.84
N ILE A 80 -10.55 0.25 -0.43
CA ILE A 80 -10.78 1.07 0.76
C ILE A 80 -11.91 2.06 0.50
N ASP A 81 -11.89 2.78 -0.64
CA ASP A 81 -12.89 3.80 -0.96
C ASP A 81 -14.33 3.26 -0.96
N GLU A 82 -14.54 2.03 -1.43
CA GLU A 82 -15.85 1.39 -1.42
C GLU A 82 -16.45 1.30 0.00
N GLU A 83 -15.61 1.03 1.01
CA GLU A 83 -16.03 0.96 2.42
C GLU A 83 -16.20 2.34 3.06
N MET A 84 -15.48 3.35 2.55
CA MET A 84 -15.46 4.69 3.13
C MET A 84 -16.73 5.52 2.82
N VAL A 85 -17.47 5.18 1.75
CA VAL A 85 -18.66 5.95 1.31
C VAL A 85 -19.70 6.13 2.43
N ALA A 86 -19.91 5.10 3.25
CA ALA A 86 -20.91 5.10 4.31
C ALA A 86 -20.42 5.76 5.62
N LEU A 87 -19.11 5.96 5.77
CA LEU A 87 -18.50 6.42 7.01
C LEU A 87 -18.42 7.95 7.05
N LYS A 88 -19.11 8.55 8.03
CA LYS A 88 -19.12 10.02 8.25
C LYS A 88 -18.25 10.46 9.43
N ASP A 89 -18.00 9.62 10.41
CA ASP A 89 -17.14 9.92 11.57
C ASP A 89 -15.68 9.75 11.18
N ALA A 90 -14.87 10.80 11.32
CA ALA A 90 -13.48 10.79 10.92
C ALA A 90 -12.63 9.74 11.67
N ARG A 91 -12.96 9.45 12.94
CA ARG A 91 -12.28 8.39 13.73
C ARG A 91 -12.55 7.02 13.14
N ALA A 92 -13.81 6.76 12.77
CA ALA A 92 -14.16 5.49 12.11
C ALA A 92 -13.47 5.36 10.75
N ARG A 93 -13.38 6.45 9.98
CA ARG A 93 -12.66 6.47 8.70
C ARG A 93 -11.17 6.10 8.86
N VAL A 94 -10.48 6.79 9.76
CA VAL A 94 -9.05 6.52 10.05
C VAL A 94 -8.84 5.07 10.50
N VAL A 95 -9.68 4.54 11.41
CA VAL A 95 -9.59 3.15 11.87
C VAL A 95 -9.86 2.16 10.74
N THR A 96 -10.91 2.37 9.96
CA THR A 96 -11.28 1.48 8.85
C THR A 96 -10.20 1.48 7.77
N ALA A 97 -9.77 2.67 7.30
CA ALA A 97 -8.74 2.78 6.28
C ALA A 97 -7.42 2.11 6.73
N THR A 98 -6.97 2.38 7.96
CA THR A 98 -5.76 1.77 8.53
C THR A 98 -5.89 0.24 8.61
N THR A 99 -7.00 -0.25 9.13
CA THR A 99 -7.26 -1.70 9.27
C THR A 99 -7.29 -2.38 7.90
N ARG A 100 -7.97 -1.79 6.92
CA ARG A 100 -8.05 -2.35 5.56
C ARG A 100 -6.71 -2.34 4.86
N PHE A 101 -5.98 -1.23 4.93
CA PHE A 101 -4.65 -1.13 4.34
C PHE A 101 -3.71 -2.22 4.88
N ILE A 102 -3.64 -2.40 6.20
CA ILE A 102 -2.86 -3.46 6.84
C ILE A 102 -3.37 -4.85 6.41
N SER A 103 -4.68 -5.07 6.42
CA SER A 103 -5.26 -6.38 6.05
C SER A 103 -4.99 -6.76 4.61
N LEU A 104 -5.07 -5.82 3.67
CA LEU A 104 -4.79 -6.05 2.26
C LEU A 104 -3.30 -6.35 2.03
N ALA A 105 -2.40 -5.61 2.70
CA ALA A 105 -0.97 -5.88 2.63
C ALA A 105 -0.57 -7.27 3.21
N LEU A 106 -1.32 -7.77 4.19
CA LEU A 106 -1.07 -9.08 4.80
C LEU A 106 -1.78 -10.23 4.09
N ALA A 107 -2.81 -9.95 3.30
CA ALA A 107 -3.53 -10.96 2.53
C ALA A 107 -2.69 -11.52 1.37
N ASP A 108 -1.81 -10.70 0.81
CA ASP A 108 -0.85 -11.06 -0.22
C ASP A 108 0.51 -10.43 0.12
N LEU A 109 1.47 -11.27 0.52
CA LEU A 109 2.77 -10.80 1.01
C LEU A 109 3.65 -10.20 -0.11
N GLU A 110 3.50 -10.64 -1.35
CA GLU A 110 4.19 -10.03 -2.49
C GLU A 110 3.68 -8.60 -2.71
N TRP A 111 2.37 -8.42 -2.75
CA TRP A 111 1.73 -7.11 -2.85
C TRP A 111 2.07 -6.21 -1.66
N GLY A 112 1.98 -6.76 -0.46
CA GLY A 112 2.32 -6.04 0.77
C GLY A 112 3.76 -5.53 0.78
N SER A 113 4.72 -6.35 0.34
CA SER A 113 6.12 -5.97 0.24
C SER A 113 6.33 -4.83 -0.75
N VAL A 114 5.68 -4.89 -1.93
CA VAL A 114 5.74 -3.82 -2.92
C VAL A 114 5.07 -2.55 -2.41
N LEU A 115 3.90 -2.67 -1.78
CA LEU A 115 3.14 -1.53 -1.25
C LEU A 115 3.95 -0.75 -0.21
N ILE A 116 4.51 -1.42 0.80
CA ILE A 116 5.33 -0.75 1.83
C ILE A 116 6.64 -0.22 1.25
N GLY A 117 7.30 -0.96 0.36
CA GLY A 117 8.49 -0.51 -0.34
C GLY A 117 8.23 0.74 -1.19
N SER A 118 7.06 0.84 -1.83
CA SER A 118 6.66 2.01 -2.61
C SER A 118 6.43 3.23 -1.72
N VAL A 119 5.79 3.05 -0.56
CA VAL A 119 5.61 4.14 0.43
C VAL A 119 6.96 4.66 0.93
N GLU A 120 7.96 3.81 1.08
CA GLU A 120 9.27 4.20 1.59
C GLU A 120 10.19 4.83 0.53
N HIS A 121 10.18 4.31 -0.70
CA HIS A 121 11.19 4.64 -1.72
C HIS A 121 10.64 5.41 -2.93
N MET A 122 9.31 5.59 -3.04
CA MET A 122 8.66 6.32 -4.15
C MET A 122 7.83 7.50 -3.62
N PRO A 123 8.42 8.71 -3.53
CA PRO A 123 7.74 9.88 -2.95
C PRO A 123 6.41 10.23 -3.63
N GLU A 124 6.32 10.05 -4.95
CA GLU A 124 5.11 10.29 -5.73
C GLU A 124 3.99 9.32 -5.35
N VAL A 125 4.27 8.01 -5.25
CA VAL A 125 3.28 6.99 -4.84
C VAL A 125 2.86 7.23 -3.39
N ARG A 126 3.82 7.54 -2.50
CA ARG A 126 3.53 7.91 -1.11
C ARG A 126 2.60 9.11 -1.03
N LYS A 127 2.84 10.16 -1.81
CA LYS A 127 2.02 11.36 -1.83
C LYS A 127 0.57 11.04 -2.22
N ASP A 128 0.39 10.21 -3.24
CA ASP A 128 -0.94 9.82 -3.73
C ASP A 128 -1.71 8.96 -2.71
N ILE A 129 -1.01 8.11 -1.95
CA ILE A 129 -1.63 7.37 -0.84
C ILE A 129 -1.95 8.31 0.33
N MET A 130 -1.03 9.19 0.70
CA MET A 130 -1.18 10.08 1.86
C MET A 130 -2.27 11.14 1.69
N GLN A 131 -2.70 11.49 0.47
CA GLN A 131 -3.79 12.44 0.26
C GLN A 131 -5.12 11.95 0.86
N TYR A 132 -5.39 10.64 0.86
CA TYR A 132 -6.58 10.07 1.49
C TYR A 132 -6.54 10.23 3.01
N LEU A 133 -5.41 9.88 3.63
CA LEU A 133 -5.19 10.10 5.06
C LEU A 133 -5.33 11.59 5.43
N HIS A 134 -4.72 12.47 4.63
CA HIS A 134 -4.83 13.92 4.84
C HIS A 134 -6.29 14.37 4.84
N ALA A 135 -7.11 13.90 3.89
CA ALA A 135 -8.53 14.25 3.82
C ALA A 135 -9.32 13.77 5.05
N ASP A 136 -9.04 12.56 5.54
CA ASP A 136 -9.70 12.02 6.73
C ASP A 136 -9.28 12.75 8.02
N LEU A 137 -8.02 13.17 8.13
CA LEU A 137 -7.54 13.97 9.26
C LEU A 137 -8.12 15.39 9.21
N ALA A 138 -8.20 16.03 8.04
CA ALA A 138 -8.83 17.32 7.86
C ALA A 138 -10.31 17.28 8.25
N LEU A 139 -11.04 16.24 7.83
CA LEU A 139 -12.43 16.00 8.26
C LEU A 139 -12.54 15.90 9.78
N GLY A 140 -11.58 15.25 10.44
CA GLY A 140 -11.58 15.12 11.91
C GLY A 140 -11.36 16.45 12.62
N ILE A 141 -10.55 17.36 12.05
CA ILE A 141 -10.38 18.73 12.54
C ILE A 141 -11.71 19.50 12.38
N GLU A 142 -12.33 19.44 11.19
CA GLU A 142 -13.62 20.09 10.92
C GLU A 142 -14.73 19.60 11.88
N GLN A 143 -14.74 18.33 12.22
CA GLN A 143 -15.66 17.73 13.18
C GLN A 143 -15.32 18.05 14.64
N GLY A 144 -14.19 18.72 14.92
CA GLY A 144 -13.71 18.99 16.26
C GLY A 144 -13.34 17.73 17.06
N VAL A 145 -13.07 16.62 16.37
CA VAL A 145 -12.69 15.35 17.01
C VAL A 145 -11.18 15.10 16.99
N PHE A 146 -10.42 15.82 16.18
CA PHE A 146 -8.96 15.82 16.20
C PHE A 146 -8.43 17.21 16.55
N ASP A 147 -7.46 17.25 17.46
CA ASP A 147 -6.74 18.46 17.88
C ASP A 147 -5.27 18.29 17.49
N ILE A 148 -4.96 18.63 16.24
CA ILE A 148 -3.65 18.41 15.62
C ILE A 148 -3.26 19.55 14.70
N ASP A 149 -1.95 19.76 14.57
CA ASP A 149 -1.35 20.53 13.49
C ASP A 149 -1.13 19.56 12.28
N LEU A 150 -2.04 19.63 11.31
CA LEU A 150 -2.01 18.76 10.13
C LEU A 150 -0.90 19.20 9.18
N ASN A 151 0.23 18.54 9.27
CA ASN A 151 1.41 18.81 8.47
C ASN A 151 2.04 17.50 7.93
N GLN A 152 3.04 17.63 7.06
CA GLN A 152 3.71 16.48 6.44
C GLN A 152 4.37 15.57 7.49
N PHE A 153 4.93 16.12 8.57
CA PHE A 153 5.59 15.33 9.60
C PHE A 153 4.62 14.39 10.32
N LEU A 154 3.39 14.85 10.61
CA LEU A 154 2.34 14.00 11.17
C LEU A 154 1.94 12.88 10.22
N LEU A 155 1.77 13.18 8.93
CA LEU A 155 1.48 12.17 7.91
C LEU A 155 2.59 11.10 7.84
N ASP A 156 3.85 11.52 7.88
CA ASP A 156 5.00 10.62 7.88
C ASP A 156 5.06 9.73 9.14
N GLN A 157 4.70 10.26 10.31
CA GLN A 157 4.60 9.47 11.55
C GLN A 157 3.51 8.39 11.44
N VAL A 158 2.34 8.73 10.91
CA VAL A 158 1.26 7.76 10.70
C VAL A 158 1.69 6.69 9.70
N ALA A 159 2.30 7.08 8.57
CA ALA A 159 2.82 6.15 7.58
C ALA A 159 3.86 5.18 8.20
N ALA A 160 4.79 5.69 9.01
CA ALA A 160 5.79 4.88 9.69
C ALA A 160 5.16 3.84 10.64
N LEU A 161 4.13 4.23 11.42
CA LEU A 161 3.41 3.30 12.29
C LEU A 161 2.75 2.16 11.50
N VAL A 162 2.13 2.47 10.36
CA VAL A 162 1.47 1.49 9.49
C VAL A 162 2.52 0.55 8.88
N VAL A 163 3.61 1.09 8.33
CA VAL A 163 4.69 0.30 7.73
C VAL A 163 5.32 -0.65 8.76
N VAL A 164 5.65 -0.15 9.96
CA VAL A 164 6.20 -0.99 11.04
C VAL A 164 5.21 -2.08 11.44
N SER A 165 3.92 -1.75 11.55
CA SER A 165 2.87 -2.73 11.88
C SER A 165 2.80 -3.85 10.83
N ILE A 166 2.81 -3.51 9.54
CA ILE A 166 2.77 -4.50 8.45
C ILE A 166 4.02 -5.38 8.51
N ARG A 167 5.22 -4.80 8.55
CA ARG A 167 6.49 -5.57 8.60
C ARG A 167 6.52 -6.55 9.76
N THR A 168 6.20 -6.06 10.96
CA THR A 168 6.20 -6.94 12.15
C THR A 168 5.21 -8.09 12.01
N GLN A 169 4.04 -7.84 11.39
CA GLN A 169 3.03 -8.88 11.20
C GLN A 169 3.38 -9.84 10.05
N MET A 170 4.11 -9.40 9.02
CA MET A 170 4.64 -10.29 7.97
C MET A 170 5.65 -11.29 8.56
N ASP A 171 6.48 -10.84 9.52
CA ASP A 171 7.50 -11.69 10.17
C ASP A 171 6.92 -12.64 11.21
N ALA A 172 5.88 -12.23 11.95
CA ALA A 172 5.40 -12.89 13.17
C ALA A 172 4.04 -13.60 13.06
N ASN A 173 3.47 -13.75 11.85
CA ASN A 173 2.06 -14.07 11.59
C ASN A 173 1.08 -12.96 12.02
N ALA A 174 0.10 -12.68 11.13
CA ALA A 174 -0.84 -11.58 11.30
C ALA A 174 -1.57 -11.63 12.67
N ASP A 175 -1.44 -10.56 13.47
CA ASP A 175 -2.11 -10.42 14.76
C ASP A 175 -3.05 -9.21 14.76
N LYS A 176 -4.36 -9.46 14.83
CA LYS A 176 -5.40 -8.43 14.91
C LYS A 176 -5.19 -7.45 16.08
N LYS A 177 -4.54 -7.90 17.17
CA LYS A 177 -4.23 -7.01 18.31
C LYS A 177 -3.19 -5.96 17.94
N MET A 178 -2.22 -6.30 17.07
CA MET A 178 -1.22 -5.35 16.59
C MET A 178 -1.86 -4.30 15.69
N THR A 179 -2.76 -4.69 14.79
CA THR A 179 -3.53 -3.75 13.97
C THR A 179 -4.36 -2.81 14.83
N ALA A 180 -5.08 -3.34 15.83
CA ALA A 180 -5.85 -2.52 16.78
C ALA A 180 -4.96 -1.53 17.55
N ALA A 181 -3.81 -1.99 18.05
CA ALA A 181 -2.84 -1.12 18.74
C ALA A 181 -2.29 -0.03 17.82
N THR A 182 -2.07 -0.33 16.54
CA THR A 182 -1.65 0.67 15.55
C THR A 182 -2.72 1.73 15.36
N CYS A 183 -3.98 1.34 15.20
CA CYS A 183 -5.11 2.28 15.11
C CYS A 183 -5.25 3.15 16.38
N GLU A 184 -5.13 2.56 17.58
CA GLU A 184 -5.12 3.31 18.83
C GLU A 184 -4.00 4.36 18.89
N ASN A 185 -2.79 3.98 18.49
CA ASN A 185 -1.64 4.88 18.47
C ASN A 185 -1.83 6.04 17.48
N ILE A 186 -2.36 5.76 16.28
CA ILE A 186 -2.69 6.79 15.29
C ILE A 186 -3.73 7.77 15.86
N LEU A 187 -4.82 7.28 16.45
CA LEU A 187 -5.83 8.14 17.05
C LEU A 187 -5.27 8.99 18.20
N ARG A 188 -4.31 8.46 18.97
CA ARG A 188 -3.62 9.21 20.03
C ARG A 188 -2.71 10.31 19.46
N LEU A 189 -2.02 10.06 18.35
CA LEU A 189 -1.31 11.10 17.61
C LEU A 189 -2.28 12.18 17.12
N CYS A 190 -3.53 11.83 16.83
CA CYS A 190 -4.60 12.76 16.45
C CYS A 190 -5.26 13.47 17.64
N GLY A 191 -4.64 13.45 18.84
CA GLY A 191 -5.14 14.16 20.02
C GLY A 191 -6.19 13.41 20.84
N GLN A 192 -6.51 12.15 20.50
CA GLN A 192 -7.50 11.38 21.26
C GLN A 192 -6.91 10.88 22.59
N SER A 193 -7.73 10.94 23.66
CA SER A 193 -7.36 10.29 24.91
C SER A 193 -7.25 8.77 24.74
N PRO A 194 -6.44 8.07 25.57
CA PRO A 194 -6.31 6.60 25.47
C PRO A 194 -7.65 5.87 25.55
N THR A 195 -8.58 6.37 26.36
CA THR A 195 -9.92 5.77 26.49
C THR A 195 -10.77 5.99 25.24
N ALA A 196 -10.73 7.19 24.65
CA ALA A 196 -11.47 7.50 23.44
C ALA A 196 -10.93 6.70 22.23
N ALA A 197 -9.60 6.59 22.09
CA ALA A 197 -8.96 5.80 21.06
C ALA A 197 -9.36 4.33 21.11
N ARG A 198 -9.27 3.68 22.28
CA ARG A 198 -9.71 2.29 22.48
C ARG A 198 -11.18 2.08 22.13
N LYS A 199 -12.06 3.00 22.56
CA LYS A 199 -13.50 2.92 22.26
C LYS A 199 -13.79 3.04 20.76
N ALA A 200 -13.02 3.81 20.02
CA ALA A 200 -13.17 3.95 18.57
C ALA A 200 -12.73 2.68 17.82
N VAL A 201 -11.68 2.02 18.27
CA VAL A 201 -11.15 0.78 17.67
C VAL A 201 -12.00 -0.46 18.00
N ALA A 202 -12.71 -0.47 19.14
CA ALA A 202 -13.55 -1.59 19.58
C ALA A 202 -14.92 -1.68 18.89
N LYS A 203 -15.27 -0.70 18.04
CA LYS A 203 -16.55 -0.64 17.29
C LYS A 203 -16.42 -1.32 15.94
#